data_d2d1eed5eb3176f896c7dd45088f46d4
#
_entry.id   d2d1eed5eb3176f896c7dd45088f46d4
#
_cell.length_a   1.000
_cell.length_b   1.000
_cell.length_c   1.000
_cell.angle_alpha   90.00
_cell.angle_beta   90.00
_cell.angle_gamma   90.00
#
_symmetry.space_group_name_H-M   'P 1'
#
loop_
_entity.id
_entity.type
_entity.pdbx_description
1 polymer ?
#
loop_
_entity_poly.entity_id
_entity_poly.type
_entity_poly.pdbx_seq_one_letter_code
_entity_poly.pdbx_strand_id
1 'polypeptide(L)'
;MKYYKVLAADGSACHGGHGKWSLPRGERPGKWMPTIEGNLVPCERGYHILEEADLVHWLGPTLWTVERGKQYIRHLNKGVTERARTLMHVSTWNERTAQLFIADCAEHVLHLFESKYPTDPRPRQAIATARAFARGEANLEDLDTATAAATAAVIATATAEAAAVTAERAWQTARLMEYLKGERE
;
A
#
# COMPACT_ATOMS: atom_id res chain seq x y z
N MET A 1 -7.54 -3.65 18.12
CA MET A 1 -6.63 -3.75 16.97
C MET A 1 -7.47 -3.62 15.72
N LYS A 2 -7.07 -2.77 14.77
CA LYS A 2 -7.74 -2.63 13.47
C LYS A 2 -7.12 -3.61 12.47
N TYR A 3 -7.97 -4.20 11.65
CA TYR A 3 -7.54 -5.02 10.53
C TYR A 3 -7.99 -4.41 9.22
N TYR A 4 -7.27 -4.70 8.16
CA TYR A 4 -7.48 -4.11 6.85
C TYR A 4 -7.51 -5.17 5.76
N LYS A 5 -8.13 -4.81 4.64
CA LYS A 5 -8.11 -5.58 3.39
C LYS A 5 -7.94 -4.64 2.21
N VAL A 6 -7.01 -4.98 1.35
CA VAL A 6 -6.82 -4.33 0.06
C VAL A 6 -7.59 -5.10 -0.99
N LEU A 7 -8.38 -4.39 -1.79
CA LEU A 7 -9.24 -4.96 -2.84
C LEU A 7 -9.19 -4.09 -4.10
N ALA A 8 -9.59 -4.66 -5.22
CA ALA A 8 -9.98 -3.88 -6.38
C ALA A 8 -11.28 -3.08 -6.09
N ALA A 9 -11.57 -2.08 -6.90
CA ALA A 9 -12.73 -1.21 -6.71
C ALA A 9 -14.08 -1.97 -6.69
N ASP A 10 -14.15 -3.09 -7.38
CA ASP A 10 -15.35 -3.95 -7.44
C ASP A 10 -15.45 -4.98 -6.28
N GLY A 11 -14.50 -4.95 -5.34
CA GLY A 11 -14.41 -5.88 -4.23
C GLY A 11 -13.68 -7.20 -4.53
N SER A 12 -13.10 -7.34 -5.71
CA SER A 12 -12.29 -8.50 -6.05
C SER A 12 -10.94 -8.47 -5.34
N ALA A 13 -10.41 -9.65 -5.00
CA ALA A 13 -9.04 -9.77 -4.49
C ALA A 13 -8.04 -9.35 -5.57
N CYS A 14 -7.03 -8.54 -5.22
CA CYS A 14 -6.06 -7.98 -6.17
C CYS A 14 -4.63 -8.49 -5.98
N HIS A 15 -4.39 -9.37 -5.00
CA HIS A 15 -3.07 -9.95 -4.71
C HIS A 15 -3.09 -11.48 -4.81
N GLY A 16 -3.46 -12.00 -5.98
CA GLY A 16 -3.42 -13.45 -6.30
C GLY A 16 -4.57 -14.28 -5.73
N GLY A 17 -5.51 -13.71 -5.01
CA GLY A 17 -6.72 -14.40 -4.55
C GLY A 17 -7.84 -14.33 -5.58
N HIS A 18 -8.79 -15.28 -5.49
CA HIS A 18 -9.95 -15.36 -6.38
C HIS A 18 -11.27 -14.94 -5.71
N GLY A 19 -11.23 -14.51 -4.45
CA GLY A 19 -12.42 -14.15 -3.69
C GLY A 19 -12.98 -12.78 -4.09
N LYS A 20 -14.30 -12.67 -4.16
CA LYS A 20 -15.01 -11.39 -4.26
C LYS A 20 -15.68 -11.08 -2.93
N TRP A 21 -15.32 -9.93 -2.36
CA TRP A 21 -15.81 -9.48 -1.08
C TRP A 21 -17.06 -8.62 -1.27
N SER A 22 -18.04 -8.79 -0.38
CA SER A 22 -19.20 -7.90 -0.35
C SER A 22 -18.78 -6.57 0.28
N LEU A 23 -18.86 -5.50 -0.49
CA LEU A 23 -18.52 -4.16 -0.01
C LEU A 23 -19.63 -3.57 0.87
N PRO A 24 -19.30 -2.71 1.83
CA PRO A 24 -20.27 -2.00 2.66
C PRO A 24 -21.23 -1.14 1.81
N ARG A 25 -22.42 -0.90 2.35
CA ARG A 25 -23.42 0.03 1.76
C ARG A 25 -23.88 1.02 2.82
N GLY A 26 -23.40 2.26 2.73
CA GLY A 26 -23.58 3.23 3.81
C GLY A 26 -22.94 2.71 5.10
N GLU A 27 -23.68 2.74 6.20
CA GLU A 27 -23.22 2.23 7.50
C GLU A 27 -23.31 0.70 7.66
N ARG A 28 -23.88 0.00 6.68
CA ARG A 28 -24.04 -1.46 6.76
C ARG A 28 -22.76 -2.14 6.30
N PRO A 29 -22.10 -2.95 7.16
CA PRO A 29 -20.96 -3.76 6.77
C PRO A 29 -21.27 -4.68 5.60
N GLY A 30 -20.23 -5.06 4.86
CA GLY A 30 -20.31 -6.13 3.88
C GLY A 30 -20.76 -7.44 4.52
N LYS A 31 -21.26 -8.35 3.71
CA LYS A 31 -21.61 -9.70 4.17
C LYS A 31 -20.34 -10.43 4.61
N TRP A 32 -20.49 -11.28 5.61
CA TRP A 32 -19.44 -12.20 5.98
C TRP A 32 -19.04 -13.08 4.80
N MET A 33 -17.75 -13.23 4.58
CA MET A 33 -17.24 -14.27 3.71
C MET A 33 -17.62 -15.65 4.29
N PRO A 34 -17.86 -16.66 3.46
CA PRO A 34 -18.15 -18.02 3.93
C PRO A 34 -17.12 -18.50 4.95
N THR A 35 -17.57 -19.17 6.00
CA THR A 35 -16.65 -19.72 7.01
C THR A 35 -15.82 -20.84 6.38
N ILE A 36 -14.52 -20.78 6.56
CA ILE A 36 -13.58 -21.84 6.15
C ILE A 36 -13.42 -22.79 7.34
N GLU A 37 -13.88 -24.00 7.14
CA GLU A 37 -13.80 -25.06 8.17
C GLU A 37 -12.43 -25.70 8.23
N GLY A 38 -12.05 -26.15 9.42
CA GLY A 38 -10.80 -26.84 9.67
C GLY A 38 -9.60 -25.89 9.85
N ASN A 39 -8.39 -26.43 9.71
CA ASN A 39 -7.16 -25.68 9.98
C ASN A 39 -6.90 -24.61 8.92
N LEU A 40 -6.56 -23.41 9.36
CA LEU A 40 -6.08 -22.35 8.48
C LEU A 40 -4.65 -22.65 8.01
N VAL A 41 -4.39 -22.42 6.72
CA VAL A 41 -3.06 -22.56 6.13
C VAL A 41 -2.71 -21.29 5.37
N PRO A 42 -1.73 -20.50 5.83
CA PRO A 42 -1.33 -19.28 5.15
C PRO A 42 -1.01 -19.53 3.67
N CYS A 43 -1.50 -18.65 2.81
CA CYS A 43 -1.39 -18.70 1.34
C CYS A 43 -2.20 -19.81 0.62
N GLU A 44 -2.81 -20.75 1.34
CA GLU A 44 -3.61 -21.82 0.78
C GLU A 44 -5.07 -21.75 1.22
N ARG A 45 -5.30 -21.67 2.53
CA ARG A 45 -6.65 -21.77 3.09
C ARG A 45 -6.87 -20.77 4.21
N GLY A 46 -7.67 -19.76 3.91
CA GLY A 46 -8.02 -18.67 4.82
C GLY A 46 -8.13 -17.33 4.12
N TYR A 47 -8.76 -16.38 4.77
CA TYR A 47 -8.85 -15.02 4.29
C TYR A 47 -7.68 -14.20 4.83
N HIS A 48 -6.87 -13.67 3.92
CA HIS A 48 -5.76 -12.80 4.30
C HIS A 48 -6.28 -11.41 4.68
N ILE A 49 -5.85 -10.95 5.83
CA ILE A 49 -6.10 -9.60 6.36
C ILE A 49 -4.78 -9.01 6.84
N LEU A 50 -4.74 -7.70 7.03
CA LEU A 50 -3.53 -6.93 7.31
C LEU A 50 -3.67 -6.18 8.63
N GLU A 51 -2.60 -6.06 9.36
CA GLU A 51 -2.41 -5.09 10.43
C GLU A 51 -1.77 -3.81 9.87
N GLU A 52 -1.70 -2.74 10.64
CA GLU A 52 -1.14 -1.46 10.18
C GLU A 52 0.29 -1.60 9.64
N ALA A 53 1.14 -2.36 10.34
CA ALA A 53 2.52 -2.60 9.94
C ALA A 53 2.67 -3.42 8.63
N ASP A 54 1.60 -4.11 8.22
CA ASP A 54 1.63 -4.92 7.00
C ASP A 54 1.31 -4.11 5.74
N LEU A 55 0.60 -2.99 5.90
CA LEU A 55 0.00 -2.26 4.77
C LEU A 55 1.01 -1.87 3.70
N VAL A 56 2.21 -1.44 4.09
CA VAL A 56 3.28 -1.05 3.13
C VAL A 56 3.73 -2.17 2.20
N HIS A 57 3.41 -3.42 2.55
CA HIS A 57 3.75 -4.58 1.71
C HIS A 57 2.63 -4.97 0.73
N TRP A 58 1.40 -4.42 0.93
CA TRP A 58 0.20 -4.91 0.26
C TRP A 58 -0.69 -3.79 -0.28
N LEU A 59 -0.12 -2.61 -0.58
CA LEU A 59 -0.89 -1.50 -1.13
C LEU A 59 -1.57 -1.86 -2.46
N GLY A 60 -2.71 -1.24 -2.72
CA GLY A 60 -3.49 -1.47 -3.92
C GLY A 60 -4.62 -0.45 -4.07
N PRO A 61 -5.55 -0.66 -5.02
CA PRO A 61 -6.49 0.37 -5.45
C PRO A 61 -7.41 0.90 -4.37
N THR A 62 -7.92 0.01 -3.49
CA THR A 62 -8.82 0.42 -2.41
C THR A 62 -8.44 -0.27 -1.10
N LEU A 63 -8.66 0.44 0.01
CA LEU A 63 -8.38 -0.04 1.35
C LEU A 63 -9.66 -0.05 2.18
N TRP A 64 -9.89 -1.15 2.88
CA TRP A 64 -11.06 -1.37 3.70
C TRP A 64 -10.67 -1.79 5.10
N THR A 65 -11.32 -1.23 6.13
CA THR A 65 -11.27 -1.84 7.45
C THR A 65 -12.11 -3.12 7.45
N VAL A 66 -11.68 -4.11 8.22
CA VAL A 66 -12.36 -5.41 8.27
C VAL A 66 -12.56 -5.90 9.68
N GLU A 67 -13.63 -6.68 9.86
CA GLU A 67 -13.84 -7.52 11.03
C GLU A 67 -13.45 -8.95 10.67
N ARG A 68 -12.74 -9.61 11.58
CA ARG A 68 -12.34 -11.01 11.44
C ARG A 68 -13.13 -11.94 12.35
N GLY A 69 -13.10 -13.21 12.06
CA GLY A 69 -13.63 -14.26 12.92
C GLY A 69 -12.73 -14.54 14.13
N LYS A 70 -13.00 -15.64 14.79
CA LYS A 70 -12.30 -16.02 16.03
C LYS A 70 -10.91 -16.60 15.79
N GLN A 71 -10.79 -17.46 14.77
CA GLN A 71 -9.50 -18.06 14.41
C GLN A 71 -8.62 -17.05 13.68
N TYR A 72 -7.39 -16.95 14.10
CA TYR A 72 -6.41 -16.04 13.50
C TYR A 72 -5.01 -16.61 13.62
N ILE A 73 -4.29 -16.62 12.52
CA ILE A 73 -2.88 -17.00 12.46
C ILE A 73 -2.10 -15.84 11.89
N ARG A 74 -1.12 -15.36 12.65
CA ARG A 74 -0.14 -14.38 12.15
C ARG A 74 0.89 -15.07 11.28
N HIS A 75 1.18 -14.52 10.12
CA HIS A 75 2.18 -15.05 9.19
C HIS A 75 2.92 -13.94 8.46
N LEU A 76 4.22 -13.80 8.73
CA LEU A 76 5.07 -12.76 8.13
C LEU A 76 4.41 -11.36 8.21
N ASN A 77 4.10 -10.79 7.06
CA ASN A 77 3.50 -9.46 6.88
C ASN A 77 1.99 -9.51 6.57
N LYS A 78 1.26 -10.49 7.09
CA LYS A 78 -0.20 -10.66 6.97
C LYS A 78 -0.75 -11.56 8.06
N GLY A 79 -2.06 -11.53 8.25
CA GLY A 79 -2.78 -12.50 9.06
C GLY A 79 -3.75 -13.32 8.21
N VAL A 80 -4.16 -14.46 8.75
CA VAL A 80 -5.12 -15.38 8.11
C VAL A 80 -6.24 -15.69 9.10
N THR A 81 -7.48 -15.63 8.65
CA THR A 81 -8.68 -15.90 9.46
C THR A 81 -9.67 -16.79 8.72
N GLU A 82 -10.53 -17.52 9.46
CA GLU A 82 -11.52 -18.43 8.90
C GLU A 82 -12.67 -17.71 8.20
N ARG A 83 -12.96 -16.46 8.60
CA ARG A 83 -13.93 -15.59 7.94
C ARG A 83 -13.62 -14.14 8.22
N ALA A 84 -14.05 -13.26 7.34
CA ALA A 84 -13.96 -11.82 7.55
C ALA A 84 -15.08 -11.11 6.79
N ARG A 85 -15.32 -9.83 7.12
CA ARG A 85 -16.18 -8.93 6.36
C ARG A 85 -15.58 -7.53 6.32
N THR A 86 -15.86 -6.81 5.27
CA THR A 86 -15.51 -5.39 5.16
C THR A 86 -16.44 -4.55 6.03
N LEU A 87 -15.89 -3.57 6.72
CA LEU A 87 -16.64 -2.65 7.58
C LEU A 87 -16.82 -1.28 6.93
N MET A 88 -15.72 -0.66 6.53
CA MET A 88 -15.73 0.71 6.03
C MET A 88 -14.60 0.93 5.01
N HIS A 89 -14.89 1.74 4.01
CA HIS A 89 -13.88 2.24 3.07
C HIS A 89 -12.97 3.25 3.75
N VAL A 90 -11.67 3.13 3.56
CA VAL A 90 -10.69 4.13 3.98
C VAL A 90 -10.53 5.13 2.84
N SER A 91 -11.44 6.11 2.76
CA SER A 91 -11.53 7.05 1.64
C SER A 91 -10.34 8.00 1.52
N THR A 92 -9.59 8.17 2.60
CA THR A 92 -8.31 8.90 2.61
C THR A 92 -7.22 8.20 1.80
N TRP A 93 -7.37 6.89 1.51
CA TRP A 93 -6.54 6.15 0.56
C TRP A 93 -7.19 6.17 -0.82
N ASN A 94 -6.66 6.97 -1.69
CA ASN A 94 -7.13 7.18 -3.07
C ASN A 94 -5.92 7.40 -3.99
N GLU A 95 -6.15 7.57 -5.28
CA GLU A 95 -5.09 7.74 -6.27
C GLU A 95 -4.15 8.91 -5.94
N ARG A 96 -4.70 10.06 -5.55
CA ARG A 96 -3.91 11.24 -5.17
C ARG A 96 -3.00 10.95 -3.99
N THR A 97 -3.55 10.43 -2.88
CA THR A 97 -2.77 10.16 -1.68
C THR A 97 -1.78 9.01 -1.89
N ALA A 98 -2.09 8.04 -2.74
CA ALA A 98 -1.16 6.99 -3.14
C ALA A 98 0.06 7.57 -3.89
N GLN A 99 -0.16 8.49 -4.84
CA GLN A 99 0.92 9.16 -5.56
C GLN A 99 1.79 10.03 -4.65
N LEU A 100 1.16 10.78 -3.74
CA LEU A 100 1.90 11.58 -2.76
C LEU A 100 2.74 10.70 -1.82
N PHE A 101 2.18 9.58 -1.35
CA PHE A 101 2.90 8.63 -0.52
C PHE A 101 4.12 8.03 -1.26
N ILE A 102 3.97 7.66 -2.53
CA ILE A 102 5.08 7.16 -3.36
C ILE A 102 6.17 8.24 -3.50
N ALA A 103 5.77 9.48 -3.76
CA ALA A 103 6.69 10.60 -3.88
C ALA A 103 7.45 10.87 -2.56
N ASP A 104 6.76 10.79 -1.42
CA ASP A 104 7.38 10.93 -0.10
C ASP A 104 8.38 9.81 0.19
N CYS A 105 8.06 8.56 -0.15
CA CYS A 105 8.98 7.42 0.00
C CYS A 105 10.24 7.61 -0.86
N ALA A 106 10.08 8.05 -2.09
CA ALA A 106 11.21 8.32 -2.99
C ALA A 106 12.08 9.48 -2.47
N GLU A 107 11.48 10.56 -1.99
CA GLU A 107 12.22 11.70 -1.45
C GLU A 107 12.99 11.35 -0.17
N HIS A 108 12.41 10.51 0.69
CA HIS A 108 13.06 10.10 1.93
C HIS A 108 14.42 9.45 1.69
N VAL A 109 14.56 8.67 0.62
CA VAL A 109 15.81 7.99 0.25
C VAL A 109 16.63 8.72 -0.82
N LEU A 110 16.15 9.84 -1.34
CA LEU A 110 16.79 10.56 -2.45
C LEU A 110 18.23 10.96 -2.15
N HIS A 111 18.53 11.31 -0.90
CA HIS A 111 19.88 11.69 -0.45
C HIS A 111 20.93 10.60 -0.68
N LEU A 112 20.54 9.31 -0.68
CA LEU A 112 21.45 8.19 -0.98
C LEU A 112 21.90 8.21 -2.44
N PHE A 113 20.98 8.58 -3.34
CA PHE A 113 21.31 8.75 -4.75
C PHE A 113 22.16 10.00 -4.98
N GLU A 114 21.74 11.14 -4.44
CA GLU A 114 22.40 12.44 -4.66
C GLU A 114 23.81 12.51 -4.08
N SER A 115 24.09 11.76 -2.99
CA SER A 115 25.46 11.66 -2.46
C SER A 115 26.42 11.00 -3.44
N LYS A 116 25.91 10.11 -4.30
CA LYS A 116 26.70 9.38 -5.29
C LYS A 116 26.71 10.06 -6.68
N TYR A 117 25.60 10.72 -7.03
CA TYR A 117 25.38 11.39 -8.30
C TYR A 117 24.84 12.81 -8.11
N PRO A 118 25.64 13.75 -7.59
CA PRO A 118 25.16 15.06 -7.16
C PRO A 118 24.71 15.97 -8.30
N THR A 119 25.07 15.66 -9.55
CA THR A 119 24.71 16.44 -10.74
C THR A 119 23.55 15.85 -11.55
N ASP A 120 23.01 14.71 -11.13
CA ASP A 120 21.90 14.07 -11.84
C ASP A 120 20.53 14.49 -11.23
N PRO A 121 19.76 15.37 -11.89
CA PRO A 121 18.52 15.89 -11.34
C PRO A 121 17.31 14.98 -11.58
N ARG A 122 17.42 13.89 -12.37
CA ARG A 122 16.32 13.08 -12.85
C ARG A 122 15.43 12.52 -11.73
N PRO A 123 15.95 11.92 -10.65
CA PRO A 123 15.09 11.41 -9.57
C PRO A 123 14.34 12.53 -8.86
N ARG A 124 14.97 13.67 -8.60
CA ARG A 124 14.32 14.84 -7.99
C ARG A 124 13.20 15.40 -8.88
N GLN A 125 13.45 15.47 -10.18
CA GLN A 125 12.44 15.90 -11.15
C GLN A 125 11.24 14.94 -11.19
N ALA A 126 11.48 13.62 -11.16
CA ALA A 126 10.42 12.63 -11.13
C ALA A 126 9.53 12.76 -9.86
N ILE A 127 10.13 12.99 -8.70
CA ILE A 127 9.40 13.25 -7.45
C ILE A 127 8.54 14.53 -7.58
N ALA A 128 9.10 15.60 -8.12
CA ALA A 128 8.38 16.84 -8.35
C ALA A 128 7.20 16.65 -9.31
N THR A 129 7.39 15.92 -10.41
CA THR A 129 6.36 15.59 -11.39
C THR A 129 5.27 14.71 -10.78
N ALA A 130 5.62 13.70 -9.97
CA ALA A 130 4.64 12.87 -9.27
C ALA A 130 3.75 13.69 -8.32
N ARG A 131 4.32 14.63 -7.61
CA ARG A 131 3.55 15.56 -6.77
C ARG A 131 2.68 16.52 -7.59
N ALA A 132 3.18 17.04 -8.71
CA ALA A 132 2.40 17.88 -9.62
C ALA A 132 1.22 17.08 -10.22
N PHE A 133 1.45 15.84 -10.63
CA PHE A 133 0.38 14.93 -11.09
C PHE A 133 -0.68 14.71 -10.02
N ALA A 134 -0.28 14.41 -8.78
CA ALA A 134 -1.20 14.24 -7.66
C ALA A 134 -2.05 15.49 -7.39
N ARG A 135 -1.55 16.69 -7.71
CA ARG A 135 -2.29 17.96 -7.59
C ARG A 135 -3.10 18.30 -8.85
N GLY A 136 -3.01 17.50 -9.93
CA GLY A 136 -3.65 17.78 -11.21
C GLY A 136 -2.94 18.86 -12.05
N GLU A 137 -1.69 19.15 -11.76
CA GLU A 137 -0.83 20.16 -12.42
C GLU A 137 0.05 19.57 -13.53
N ALA A 138 0.12 18.23 -13.63
CA ALA A 138 0.82 17.49 -14.67
C ALA A 138 -0.09 16.37 -15.20
N ASN A 139 0.18 15.88 -16.40
CA ASN A 139 -0.56 14.79 -17.02
C ASN A 139 0.17 13.44 -16.84
N LEU A 140 -0.47 12.34 -17.27
CA LEU A 140 0.08 10.99 -17.14
C LEU A 140 1.37 10.79 -17.97
N GLU A 141 1.45 11.41 -19.16
CA GLU A 141 2.62 11.33 -20.03
C GLU A 141 3.85 11.99 -19.38
N ASP A 142 3.66 13.13 -18.70
CA ASP A 142 4.71 13.80 -17.94
C ASP A 142 5.21 12.87 -16.81
N LEU A 143 4.29 12.21 -16.08
CA LEU A 143 4.61 11.29 -15.00
C LEU A 143 5.36 10.05 -15.52
N ASP A 144 4.90 9.43 -16.60
CA ASP A 144 5.52 8.24 -17.19
C ASP A 144 6.93 8.55 -17.67
N THR A 145 7.11 9.69 -18.36
CA THR A 145 8.41 10.16 -18.85
C THR A 145 9.39 10.38 -17.70
N ALA A 146 8.97 11.09 -16.64
CA ALA A 146 9.80 11.37 -15.49
C ALA A 146 10.15 10.08 -14.71
N THR A 147 9.20 9.18 -14.54
CA THR A 147 9.38 7.89 -13.85
C THR A 147 10.35 6.98 -14.62
N ALA A 148 10.23 6.89 -15.93
CA ALA A 148 11.16 6.12 -16.77
C ALA A 148 12.60 6.64 -16.66
N ALA A 149 12.79 7.96 -16.71
CA ALA A 149 14.10 8.59 -16.57
C ALA A 149 14.73 8.35 -15.18
N ALA A 150 13.92 8.43 -14.10
CA ALA A 150 14.36 8.17 -12.75
C ALA A 150 14.69 6.68 -12.52
N THR A 151 13.87 5.76 -13.03
CA THR A 151 14.09 4.33 -12.91
C THR A 151 15.41 3.91 -13.54
N ALA A 152 15.75 4.42 -14.72
CA ALA A 152 17.03 4.18 -15.38
C ALA A 152 18.22 4.64 -14.53
N ALA A 153 18.07 5.74 -13.78
CA ALA A 153 19.09 6.25 -12.89
C ALA A 153 19.26 5.39 -11.62
N VAL A 154 18.16 4.95 -11.02
CA VAL A 154 18.14 4.18 -9.75
C VAL A 154 18.64 2.75 -9.94
N ILE A 155 18.32 2.08 -11.04
CA ILE A 155 18.80 0.71 -11.33
C ILE A 155 20.33 0.63 -11.29
N ALA A 156 21.02 1.72 -11.66
CA ALA A 156 22.49 1.80 -11.60
C ALA A 156 23.06 1.83 -10.17
N THR A 157 22.26 1.92 -9.12
CA THR A 157 22.70 2.19 -7.73
C THR A 157 22.23 1.21 -6.67
N ALA A 158 21.44 0.19 -7.03
CA ALA A 158 20.76 -0.69 -6.07
C ALA A 158 21.71 -1.64 -5.33
N THR A 159 22.33 -1.16 -4.26
CA THR A 159 22.93 -2.00 -3.21
C THR A 159 22.73 -1.31 -1.87
N ALA A 160 21.58 -1.54 -1.21
CA ALA A 160 21.33 -1.08 0.15
C ALA A 160 21.41 -2.24 1.16
N GLU A 161 22.05 -2.00 2.31
CA GLU A 161 22.20 -2.97 3.39
C GLU A 161 20.86 -3.28 4.08
N ALA A 162 20.67 -4.52 4.55
CA ALA A 162 19.41 -5.03 5.16
C ALA A 162 18.91 -4.20 6.36
N ALA A 163 19.81 -3.59 7.15
CA ALA A 163 19.43 -2.73 8.28
C ALA A 163 18.75 -1.44 7.84
N ALA A 164 19.20 -0.83 6.74
CA ALA A 164 18.59 0.35 6.16
C ALA A 164 17.19 0.06 5.65
N VAL A 165 16.94 -1.13 5.10
CA VAL A 165 15.61 -1.56 4.64
C VAL A 165 14.60 -1.63 5.79
N THR A 166 15.00 -2.11 6.98
CA THR A 166 14.10 -2.22 8.14
C THR A 166 13.70 -0.84 8.67
N ALA A 167 14.68 0.08 8.81
CA ALA A 167 14.43 1.45 9.24
C ALA A 167 13.52 2.19 8.24
N GLU A 168 13.77 2.01 6.94
CA GLU A 168 12.96 2.59 5.87
C GLU A 168 11.51 2.08 5.92
N ARG A 169 11.28 0.77 6.16
CA ARG A 169 9.94 0.21 6.30
C ARG A 169 9.18 0.76 7.50
N ALA A 170 9.85 0.98 8.62
CA ALA A 170 9.24 1.60 9.80
C ALA A 170 8.79 3.05 9.49
N TRP A 171 9.65 3.82 8.81
CA TRP A 171 9.32 5.17 8.39
C TRP A 171 8.16 5.18 7.38
N GLN A 172 8.18 4.32 6.36
CA GLN A 172 7.10 4.19 5.38
C GLN A 172 5.77 3.84 6.04
N THR A 173 5.78 2.95 7.03
CA THR A 173 4.56 2.61 7.78
C THR A 173 4.02 3.83 8.53
N ALA A 174 4.87 4.57 9.24
CA ALA A 174 4.45 5.79 9.95
C ALA A 174 3.89 6.82 8.97
N ARG A 175 4.57 7.06 7.85
CA ARG A 175 4.14 7.99 6.80
C ARG A 175 2.80 7.59 6.17
N LEU A 176 2.62 6.29 5.86
CA LEU A 176 1.36 5.76 5.34
C LEU A 176 0.21 6.04 6.32
N MET A 177 0.42 5.83 7.61
CA MET A 177 -0.61 6.06 8.62
C MET A 177 -1.05 7.53 8.72
N GLU A 178 -0.16 8.50 8.45
CA GLU A 178 -0.52 9.92 8.36
C GLU A 178 -1.54 10.16 7.23
N TYR A 179 -1.31 9.58 6.03
CA TYR A 179 -2.26 9.66 4.91
C TYR A 179 -3.60 8.97 5.23
N LEU A 180 -3.57 7.77 5.85
CA LEU A 180 -4.78 7.03 6.18
C LEU A 180 -5.64 7.73 7.25
N LYS A 181 -5.03 8.53 8.11
CA LYS A 181 -5.73 9.37 9.11
C LYS A 181 -6.22 10.70 8.52
N GLY A 182 -5.83 11.06 7.31
CA GLY A 182 -6.12 12.36 6.71
C GLY A 182 -5.30 13.51 7.34
N GLU A 183 -4.16 13.20 7.93
CA GLU A 183 -3.23 14.18 8.50
C GLU A 183 -2.33 14.80 7.42
N ARG A 184 -2.39 14.26 6.20
CA ARG A 184 -1.69 14.72 4.99
C ARG A 184 -2.60 14.69 3.75
N GLU A 185 -2.44 15.72 2.91
CA GLU A 185 -3.14 15.89 1.64
C GLU A 185 -2.15 16.20 0.51
#